data_e5ea145b120984fd4a5b6bd016c850e3
#
_entry.id   e5ea145b120984fd4a5b6bd016c850e3
#
_cell.length_a   1.000
_cell.length_b   1.000
_cell.length_c   1.000
_cell.angle_alpha   90.00
_cell.angle_beta   90.00
_cell.angle_gamma   90.00
#
_symmetry.space_group_name_H-M   'P 1'
#
loop_
_entity.id
_entity.type
_entity.pdbx_description
1 polymer ?
#
loop_
_entity_poly.entity_id
_entity_poly.type
_entity_poly.pdbx_seq_one_letter_code
_entity_poly.pdbx_strand_id
1 'polypeptide(L)'
;MSTALLDINVLLALLDGDHVDHERARRWLEREIQSGWASCAITENGFVRIISQPRYPSPVPVAQAVQRLARATSTESHEFWPCSVSLLDERVIERDHLLGPRQVTGVYLLALAVAQGGRFATFDQSVPLSAVHGARPEHLLVL
;
A
#
# COMPACT_ATOMS: atom_id res chain seq x y z
N MET A 1 15.61 4.87 -9.09
CA MET A 1 14.73 4.68 -7.94
C MET A 1 13.41 4.12 -8.39
N SER A 2 12.80 3.29 -7.59
CA SER A 2 11.63 2.52 -8.00
C SER A 2 10.33 3.11 -7.44
N THR A 3 9.24 2.86 -8.16
CA THR A 3 7.89 3.24 -7.75
C THR A 3 7.49 2.51 -6.47
N ALA A 4 6.83 3.20 -5.56
CA ALA A 4 6.40 2.65 -4.27
C ALA A 4 4.89 2.39 -4.27
N LEU A 5 4.49 1.13 -4.07
CA LEU A 5 3.11 0.75 -3.81
C LEU A 5 2.77 1.16 -2.38
N LEU A 6 1.76 2.00 -2.22
CA LEU A 6 1.38 2.50 -0.89
C LEU A 6 0.36 1.57 -0.26
N ASP A 7 0.67 1.11 0.96
CA ASP A 7 -0.28 0.34 1.76
C ASP A 7 -1.51 1.19 2.11
N ILE A 8 -2.59 0.53 2.45
CA ILE A 8 -3.84 1.18 2.87
C ILE A 8 -3.57 2.17 4.01
N ASN A 9 -2.76 1.79 5.00
CA ASN A 9 -2.45 2.67 6.13
C ASN A 9 -1.69 3.94 5.68
N VAL A 10 -0.87 3.85 4.66
CA VAL A 10 -0.16 5.02 4.11
C VAL A 10 -1.13 5.90 3.33
N LEU A 11 -2.02 5.31 2.52
CA LEU A 11 -3.06 6.07 1.82
C LEU A 11 -3.96 6.82 2.78
N LEU A 12 -4.38 6.16 3.87
CA LEU A 12 -5.19 6.81 4.91
C LEU A 12 -4.46 8.02 5.51
N ALA A 13 -3.19 7.84 5.88
CA ALA A 13 -2.39 8.93 6.45
C ALA A 13 -2.21 10.09 5.49
N LEU A 14 -2.01 9.81 4.20
CA LEU A 14 -1.81 10.84 3.18
C LEU A 14 -3.09 11.63 2.87
N LEU A 15 -4.23 10.92 2.78
CA LEU A 15 -5.48 11.51 2.28
C LEU A 15 -6.43 11.96 3.39
N ASP A 16 -6.09 11.71 4.64
CA ASP A 16 -6.82 12.19 5.81
C ASP A 16 -5.94 13.19 6.57
N GLY A 17 -6.25 14.48 6.43
CA GLY A 17 -5.45 15.53 7.06
C GLY A 17 -5.44 15.50 8.59
N ASP A 18 -6.40 14.81 9.21
CA ASP A 18 -6.48 14.66 10.67
C ASP A 18 -5.80 13.39 11.18
N HIS A 19 -5.25 12.57 10.27
CA HIS A 19 -4.56 11.35 10.66
C HIS A 19 -3.28 11.67 11.44
N VAL A 20 -3.02 10.89 12.50
CA VAL A 20 -1.85 11.11 13.37
C VAL A 20 -0.53 11.06 12.60
N ASP A 21 -0.44 10.26 11.56
CA ASP A 21 0.76 10.09 10.73
C ASP A 21 0.72 10.92 9.44
N HIS A 22 -0.24 11.85 9.30
CA HIS A 22 -0.40 12.63 8.07
C HIS A 22 0.88 13.35 7.66
N GLU A 23 1.49 14.11 8.57
CA GLU A 23 2.70 14.87 8.26
C GLU A 23 3.87 13.97 7.91
N ARG A 24 4.03 12.84 8.61
CA ARG A 24 5.11 11.91 8.34
C ARG A 24 4.98 11.29 6.95
N ALA A 25 3.77 10.85 6.59
CA ALA A 25 3.50 10.28 5.26
C ALA A 25 3.68 11.33 4.16
N ARG A 26 3.18 12.56 4.38
CA ARG A 26 3.29 13.65 3.42
C ARG A 26 4.74 14.01 3.14
N ARG A 27 5.56 14.16 4.18
CA ARG A 27 6.98 14.47 4.03
C ARG A 27 7.73 13.38 3.28
N TRP A 28 7.41 12.13 3.58
CA TRP A 28 8.01 11.02 2.87
C TRP A 28 7.66 11.05 1.39
N LEU A 29 6.38 11.23 1.06
CA LEU A 29 5.95 11.28 -0.33
C LEU A 29 6.57 12.46 -1.09
N GLU A 30 6.69 13.62 -0.47
CA GLU A 30 7.35 14.77 -1.10
C GLU A 30 8.79 14.47 -1.50
N ARG A 31 9.52 13.73 -0.67
CA ARG A 31 10.88 13.34 -0.99
C ARG A 31 10.94 12.30 -2.11
N GLU A 32 9.91 11.46 -2.23
CA GLU A 32 9.90 10.31 -3.15
C GLU A 32 9.02 10.51 -4.38
N ILE A 33 8.40 11.66 -4.52
CA ILE A 33 7.39 11.90 -5.56
C ILE A 33 7.93 11.67 -6.97
N GLN A 34 9.19 11.98 -7.20
CA GLN A 34 9.80 11.81 -8.52
C GLN A 34 10.02 10.34 -8.88
N SER A 35 10.14 9.47 -7.89
CA SER A 35 10.22 8.02 -8.12
C SER A 35 8.86 7.42 -8.46
N GLY A 36 7.77 8.14 -8.17
CA GLY A 36 6.42 7.69 -8.42
C GLY A 36 5.86 6.83 -7.30
N TRP A 37 4.55 6.72 -7.29
CA TRP A 37 3.83 5.86 -6.35
C TRP A 37 2.74 5.10 -7.09
N ALA A 38 2.31 3.99 -6.51
CA ALA A 38 1.34 3.11 -7.11
C ALA A 38 0.21 2.77 -6.15
N SER A 39 -0.93 2.45 -6.71
CA SER A 39 -2.03 1.81 -6.03
C SER A 39 -2.49 0.60 -6.83
N CYS A 40 -3.26 -0.27 -6.19
CA CYS A 40 -3.87 -1.43 -6.85
C CYS A 40 -5.29 -1.59 -6.34
N ALA A 41 -6.04 -2.52 -6.91
CA ALA A 41 -7.43 -2.73 -6.52
C ALA A 41 -7.59 -2.97 -5.02
N ILE A 42 -6.68 -3.71 -4.40
CA ILE A 42 -6.73 -4.01 -2.97
C ILE A 42 -6.57 -2.73 -2.13
N THR A 43 -5.57 -1.91 -2.45
CA THR A 43 -5.29 -0.71 -1.66
C THR A 43 -6.37 0.36 -1.87
N GLU A 44 -6.87 0.50 -3.09
CA GLU A 44 -7.94 1.44 -3.40
C GLU A 44 -9.25 1.06 -2.69
N ASN A 45 -9.64 -0.20 -2.81
CA ASN A 45 -10.85 -0.70 -2.16
C ASN A 45 -10.72 -0.61 -0.64
N GLY A 46 -9.56 -0.95 -0.10
CA GLY A 46 -9.30 -0.89 1.33
C GLY A 46 -9.36 0.53 1.88
N PHE A 47 -8.79 1.49 1.17
CA PHE A 47 -8.86 2.90 1.56
C PHE A 47 -10.33 3.37 1.67
N VAL A 48 -11.11 3.16 0.61
CA VAL A 48 -12.52 3.60 0.58
C VAL A 48 -13.32 2.93 1.68
N ARG A 49 -13.15 1.61 1.83
CA ARG A 49 -13.89 0.83 2.82
C ARG A 49 -13.59 1.27 4.25
N ILE A 50 -12.33 1.56 4.56
CA ILE A 50 -11.93 1.91 5.93
C ILE A 50 -12.32 3.34 6.27
N ILE A 51 -12.02 4.31 5.41
CA ILE A 51 -12.28 5.73 5.72
C ILE A 51 -13.79 6.03 5.81
N SER A 52 -14.62 5.20 5.18
CA SER A 52 -16.07 5.39 5.19
C SER A 52 -16.78 4.64 6.31
N GLN A 53 -16.07 3.88 7.14
CA GLN A 53 -16.69 3.18 8.26
C GLN A 53 -17.12 4.17 9.34
N PRO A 54 -18.30 3.94 9.98
CA PRO A 54 -18.75 4.81 11.07
C PRO A 54 -17.77 4.90 12.23
N ARG A 55 -16.96 3.86 12.44
CA ARG A 55 -15.94 3.84 13.52
C ARG A 55 -14.69 4.62 13.19
N TYR A 56 -14.48 4.99 11.93
CA TYR A 56 -13.32 5.78 11.57
C TYR A 56 -13.42 7.15 12.25
N PRO A 57 -12.34 7.72 12.82
CA PRO A 57 -12.44 8.96 13.61
C PRO A 57 -13.09 10.13 12.91
N SER A 58 -12.89 10.27 11.61
CA SER A 58 -13.50 11.34 10.80
C SER A 58 -14.04 10.70 9.52
N PRO A 59 -15.13 9.92 9.61
CA PRO A 59 -15.57 9.14 8.45
C PRO A 59 -16.05 10.03 7.30
N VAL A 60 -15.77 9.57 6.09
CA VAL A 60 -16.13 10.25 4.85
C VAL A 60 -17.15 9.37 4.11
N PRO A 61 -18.22 9.95 3.54
CA PRO A 61 -19.14 9.16 2.71
C PRO A 61 -18.39 8.45 1.57
N VAL A 62 -18.86 7.26 1.20
CA VAL A 62 -18.19 6.43 0.19
C VAL A 62 -17.91 7.20 -1.10
N ALA A 63 -18.91 7.95 -1.61
CA ALA A 63 -18.72 8.72 -2.84
C ALA A 63 -17.62 9.77 -2.73
N GLN A 64 -17.50 10.42 -1.57
CA GLN A 64 -16.44 11.40 -1.34
C GLN A 64 -15.08 10.74 -1.19
N ALA A 65 -15.02 9.56 -0.57
CA ALA A 65 -13.78 8.78 -0.45
C ALA A 65 -13.26 8.39 -1.83
N VAL A 66 -14.14 7.90 -2.70
CA VAL A 66 -13.79 7.55 -4.09
C VAL A 66 -13.28 8.79 -4.84
N GLN A 67 -13.99 9.93 -4.69
CA GLN A 67 -13.58 11.17 -5.36
C GLN A 67 -12.22 11.65 -4.89
N ARG A 68 -11.95 11.58 -3.58
CA ARG A 68 -10.67 11.97 -3.00
C ARG A 68 -9.53 11.13 -3.55
N LEU A 69 -9.73 9.82 -3.62
CA LEU A 69 -8.75 8.91 -4.17
C LEU A 69 -8.56 9.13 -5.67
N ALA A 70 -9.64 9.36 -6.42
CA ALA A 70 -9.57 9.64 -7.84
C ALA A 70 -8.71 10.87 -8.14
N ARG A 71 -8.85 11.92 -7.34
CA ARG A 71 -8.01 13.12 -7.48
C ARG A 71 -6.54 12.83 -7.22
N ALA A 72 -6.25 12.06 -6.16
CA ALA A 72 -4.88 11.72 -5.81
C ALA A 72 -4.20 10.90 -6.91
N THR A 73 -4.95 10.00 -7.55
CA THR A 73 -4.41 9.11 -8.59
C THR A 73 -4.37 9.73 -9.98
N SER A 74 -4.86 10.96 -10.15
CA SER A 74 -4.91 11.62 -11.47
C SER A 74 -3.61 12.35 -11.82
N THR A 75 -2.55 12.18 -11.06
CA THR A 75 -1.27 12.85 -11.27
C THR A 75 -0.32 11.98 -12.08
N GLU A 76 0.67 12.61 -12.72
CA GLU A 76 1.69 11.91 -13.49
C GLU A 76 2.58 11.00 -12.64
N SER A 77 2.67 11.26 -11.36
CA SER A 77 3.49 10.46 -10.44
C SER A 77 2.83 9.15 -10.01
N HIS A 78 1.57 8.93 -10.36
CA HIS A 78 0.82 7.75 -9.98
C HIS A 78 0.74 6.71 -11.10
N GLU A 79 0.87 5.43 -10.73
CA GLU A 79 0.59 4.27 -11.58
C GLU A 79 -0.42 3.37 -10.91
N PHE A 80 -1.36 2.84 -11.69
CA PHE A 80 -2.22 1.75 -11.22
C PHE A 80 -1.56 0.42 -11.58
N TRP A 81 -1.39 -0.45 -10.57
CA TRP A 81 -0.81 -1.78 -10.79
C TRP A 81 -1.91 -2.84 -10.77
N PRO A 82 -2.09 -3.58 -11.87
CA PRO A 82 -2.96 -4.76 -11.82
C PRO A 82 -2.45 -5.76 -10.79
N CYS A 83 -3.35 -6.46 -10.13
CA CYS A 83 -3.00 -7.49 -9.15
C CYS A 83 -2.56 -8.76 -9.90
N SER A 84 -1.37 -8.73 -10.46
CA SER A 84 -0.86 -9.73 -11.41
C SER A 84 -0.29 -10.99 -10.77
N VAL A 85 -0.17 -11.02 -9.44
CA VAL A 85 0.34 -12.19 -8.72
C VAL A 85 -0.76 -12.85 -7.91
N SER A 86 -0.57 -14.11 -7.58
CA SER A 86 -1.52 -14.86 -6.75
C SER A 86 -0.86 -15.30 -5.45
N LEU A 87 -1.60 -15.15 -4.36
CA LEU A 87 -1.18 -15.68 -3.05
C LEU A 87 -0.97 -17.19 -3.10
N LEU A 88 -1.61 -17.87 -4.04
CA LEU A 88 -1.56 -19.33 -4.17
C LEU A 88 -0.39 -19.83 -5.02
N ASP A 89 0.37 -18.92 -5.65
CA ASP A 89 1.50 -19.29 -6.50
C ASP A 89 2.73 -19.57 -5.64
N GLU A 90 3.15 -20.82 -5.59
CA GLU A 90 4.29 -21.28 -4.80
C GLU A 90 5.62 -20.69 -5.27
N ARG A 91 5.68 -20.22 -6.52
CA ARG A 91 6.88 -19.57 -7.05
C ARG A 91 7.04 -18.15 -6.50
N VAL A 92 5.95 -17.57 -6.00
CA VAL A 92 5.90 -16.20 -5.48
C VAL A 92 5.90 -16.18 -3.96
N ILE A 93 5.10 -17.04 -3.34
CA ILE A 93 4.85 -17.03 -1.89
C ILE A 93 5.44 -18.30 -1.24
N GLU A 94 6.21 -18.07 -0.18
CA GLU A 94 6.64 -19.15 0.74
C GLU A 94 5.56 -19.26 1.83
N ARG A 95 4.62 -20.19 1.62
CA ARG A 95 3.44 -20.28 2.49
C ARG A 95 3.76 -20.59 3.95
N ASP A 96 4.85 -21.32 4.19
CA ASP A 96 5.25 -21.68 5.56
C ASP A 96 5.72 -20.48 6.37
N HIS A 97 6.03 -19.36 5.71
CA HIS A 97 6.44 -18.12 6.34
C HIS A 97 5.29 -17.11 6.46
N LEU A 98 4.08 -17.48 6.03
CA LEU A 98 2.85 -16.71 6.24
C LEU A 98 2.28 -17.13 7.59
N LEU A 99 2.66 -16.43 8.67
CA LEU A 99 2.46 -16.92 10.03
C LEU A 99 1.13 -16.53 10.67
N GLY A 100 0.38 -15.59 10.09
CA GLY A 100 -0.88 -15.20 10.67
C GLY A 100 -1.78 -14.45 9.71
N PRO A 101 -3.10 -14.41 9.99
CA PRO A 101 -4.07 -13.78 9.10
C PRO A 101 -3.84 -12.28 8.89
N ARG A 102 -3.25 -11.60 9.87
CA ARG A 102 -2.95 -10.17 9.78
C ARG A 102 -1.86 -9.85 8.77
N GLN A 103 -1.04 -10.83 8.38
CA GLN A 103 0.07 -10.65 7.46
C GLN A 103 -0.32 -10.88 6.00
N VAL A 104 -1.48 -11.46 5.74
CA VAL A 104 -1.87 -11.91 4.40
C VAL A 104 -1.84 -10.77 3.38
N THR A 105 -2.50 -9.66 3.67
CA THR A 105 -2.56 -8.54 2.73
C THR A 105 -1.19 -7.89 2.54
N GLY A 106 -0.44 -7.68 3.62
CA GLY A 106 0.90 -7.08 3.53
C GLY A 106 1.86 -7.93 2.72
N VAL A 107 1.85 -9.24 2.92
CA VAL A 107 2.68 -10.16 2.13
C VAL A 107 2.28 -10.13 0.67
N TYR A 108 0.97 -10.12 0.37
CA TYR A 108 0.50 -10.01 -1.02
C TYR A 108 1.00 -8.74 -1.68
N LEU A 109 0.87 -7.60 -1.00
CA LEU A 109 1.29 -6.31 -1.55
C LEU A 109 2.80 -6.24 -1.75
N LEU A 110 3.58 -6.82 -0.85
CA LEU A 110 5.02 -6.96 -1.04
C LEU A 110 5.33 -7.80 -2.28
N ALA A 111 4.63 -8.93 -2.44
CA ALA A 111 4.81 -9.79 -3.61
C ALA A 111 4.48 -9.04 -4.91
N LEU A 112 3.41 -8.26 -4.91
CA LEU A 112 3.06 -7.45 -6.07
C LEU A 112 4.15 -6.42 -6.38
N ALA A 113 4.68 -5.75 -5.36
CA ALA A 113 5.74 -4.77 -5.54
C ALA A 113 7.00 -5.41 -6.11
N VAL A 114 7.40 -6.58 -5.62
CA VAL A 114 8.55 -7.32 -6.15
C VAL A 114 8.33 -7.67 -7.62
N ALA A 115 7.13 -8.18 -7.97
CA ALA A 115 6.79 -8.54 -9.34
C ALA A 115 6.84 -7.33 -10.29
N GLN A 116 6.50 -6.15 -9.81
CA GLN A 116 6.50 -4.91 -10.59
C GLN A 116 7.87 -4.22 -10.62
N GLY A 117 8.85 -4.77 -9.94
CA GLY A 117 10.16 -4.14 -9.85
C GLY A 117 10.19 -2.88 -9.00
N GLY A 118 9.24 -2.75 -8.08
CA GLY A 118 9.09 -1.59 -7.22
C GLY A 118 9.32 -1.88 -5.75
N ARG A 119 8.73 -1.04 -4.90
CA ARG A 119 8.83 -1.14 -3.45
C ARG A 119 7.42 -1.15 -2.85
N PHE A 120 7.30 -1.70 -1.67
CA PHE A 120 6.08 -1.64 -0.86
C PHE A 120 6.31 -0.73 0.34
N ALA A 121 5.54 0.35 0.45
CA ALA A 121 5.64 1.32 1.55
C ALA A 121 4.48 1.12 2.53
N THR A 122 4.82 0.92 3.80
CA THR A 122 3.84 0.60 4.84
C THR A 122 4.30 1.16 6.19
N PHE A 123 3.35 1.35 7.10
CA PHE A 123 3.68 1.59 8.52
C PHE A 123 3.81 0.30 9.32
N ASP A 124 3.42 -0.84 8.74
CA ASP A 124 3.45 -2.13 9.42
C ASP A 124 4.87 -2.68 9.48
N GLN A 125 5.35 -2.89 10.70
CA GLN A 125 6.71 -3.41 10.94
C GLN A 125 6.78 -4.93 10.91
N SER A 126 5.65 -5.62 10.72
CA SER A 126 5.58 -7.07 10.84
C SER A 126 5.53 -7.82 9.52
N VAL A 127 5.71 -7.16 8.38
CA VAL A 127 5.68 -7.81 7.07
C VAL A 127 6.95 -8.66 6.89
N PRO A 128 6.83 -9.99 6.76
CA PRO A 128 8.00 -10.85 6.65
C PRO A 128 8.53 -10.90 5.21
N LEU A 129 9.76 -10.45 5.00
CA LEU A 129 10.43 -10.57 3.70
C LEU A 129 10.53 -12.03 3.25
N SER A 130 10.75 -12.95 4.20
CA SER A 130 10.93 -14.36 3.90
C SER A 130 9.69 -15.04 3.32
N ALA A 131 8.52 -14.42 3.43
CA ALA A 131 7.29 -14.98 2.86
C ALA A 131 7.16 -14.75 1.35
N VAL A 132 8.03 -13.94 0.75
CA VAL A 132 7.98 -13.62 -0.68
C VAL A 132 9.31 -13.99 -1.32
N HIS A 133 9.27 -14.90 -2.29
CA HIS A 133 10.45 -15.28 -3.04
C HIS A 133 11.01 -14.09 -3.81
N GLY A 134 12.30 -13.85 -3.69
CA GLY A 134 12.98 -12.74 -4.34
C GLY A 134 12.86 -11.40 -3.64
N ALA A 135 12.11 -11.31 -2.53
CA ALA A 135 12.03 -10.08 -1.78
C ALA A 135 13.35 -9.79 -1.06
N ARG A 136 13.77 -8.54 -1.11
CA ARG A 136 14.99 -8.03 -0.49
C ARG A 136 14.64 -6.84 0.39
N PRO A 137 15.53 -6.43 1.31
CA PRO A 137 15.25 -5.27 2.16
C PRO A 137 14.88 -4.00 1.39
N GLU A 138 15.45 -3.77 0.21
CA GLU A 138 15.13 -2.60 -0.61
C GLU A 138 13.72 -2.61 -1.19
N HIS A 139 13.03 -3.75 -1.19
CA HIS A 139 11.65 -3.85 -1.66
C HIS A 139 10.63 -3.45 -0.60
N LEU A 140 11.03 -3.34 0.66
CA LEU A 140 10.12 -3.02 1.77
C LEU A 140 10.55 -1.74 2.45
N LEU A 141 9.65 -0.77 2.50
CA LEU A 141 9.88 0.52 3.10
C LEU A 141 8.92 0.70 4.27
N VAL A 142 9.44 0.68 5.49
CA VAL A 142 8.64 0.92 6.70
C VAL A 142 8.80 2.37 7.10
N LEU A 143 7.72 3.12 7.07
CA LEU A 143 7.72 4.55 7.36
C LEU A 143 7.68 4.86 8.84
#